data_015ce455e93afdba3b36b9f44dbfc4b0
#
_entry.id   015ce455e93afdba3b36b9f44dbfc4b0
#
_cell.length_a   1.000
_cell.length_b   1.000
_cell.length_c   1.000
_cell.angle_alpha   90.00
_cell.angle_beta   90.00
_cell.angle_gamma   90.00
#
_symmetry.space_group_name_H-M   'P 1'
#
loop_
_entity.id
_entity.type
_entity.pdbx_description
1 polymer ?
#
loop_
_entity_poly.entity_id
_entity_poly.type
_entity_poly.pdbx_seq_one_letter_code
_entity_poly.pdbx_strand_id
1 'polypeptide(L)'
;MSNPHLDTSGTRSPARVKAAPRVGSDMPQMLVLLASGQAVTGPELASKLGVSRAAVWKQIETWRKAGLDIASGPQGYRLAGPLEPLDVERIGAALPSHLRRRLGTLENHWRLDSTSSELARRAAGLPDLSFVFADWQQAGRGRRGRQWLSPPAVNLQFSCL
;
A
#
# COMPACT_ATOMS: atom_id res chain seq x y z
N MET A 1 -22.49 -27.45 -54.00
CA MET A 1 -22.78 -26.21 -53.24
C MET A 1 -22.30 -26.44 -51.82
N SER A 2 -21.09 -26.00 -51.53
CA SER A 2 -20.38 -26.27 -50.29
C SER A 2 -20.52 -25.07 -49.38
N ASN A 3 -20.92 -25.34 -48.14
CA ASN A 3 -21.13 -24.34 -47.08
C ASN A 3 -19.82 -24.17 -46.31
N PRO A 4 -19.26 -22.97 -46.12
CA PRO A 4 -18.09 -22.79 -45.34
C PRO A 4 -18.43 -22.72 -43.85
N HIS A 5 -17.77 -23.54 -43.05
CA HIS A 5 -17.70 -23.55 -41.59
C HIS A 5 -17.19 -22.21 -41.06
N LEU A 6 -17.97 -21.58 -40.20
CA LEU A 6 -17.52 -20.48 -39.35
C LEU A 6 -16.93 -21.08 -38.06
N ASP A 7 -15.61 -21.13 -38.01
CA ASP A 7 -14.86 -21.43 -36.80
C ASP A 7 -14.76 -20.15 -35.93
N THR A 8 -15.52 -20.11 -34.84
CA THR A 8 -15.51 -19.05 -33.85
C THR A 8 -15.08 -19.57 -32.47
N SER A 9 -13.92 -20.18 -32.39
CA SER A 9 -13.30 -20.51 -31.09
C SER A 9 -12.12 -19.60 -30.76
N GLY A 10 -12.42 -18.31 -30.62
CA GLY A 10 -11.51 -17.35 -30.00
C GLY A 10 -11.60 -17.42 -28.47
N THR A 11 -11.09 -18.51 -27.88
CA THR A 11 -10.94 -18.59 -26.42
C THR A 11 -9.86 -17.61 -26.00
N ARG A 12 -10.27 -16.39 -25.60
CA ARG A 12 -9.37 -15.45 -24.92
C ARG A 12 -8.94 -16.09 -23.61
N SER A 13 -7.68 -16.49 -23.55
CA SER A 13 -7.00 -16.92 -22.34
C SER A 13 -7.20 -15.86 -21.25
N PRO A 14 -7.59 -16.23 -20.01
CA PRO A 14 -7.75 -15.25 -18.95
C PRO A 14 -6.42 -14.56 -18.71
N ALA A 15 -6.41 -13.24 -18.82
CA ALA A 15 -5.25 -12.41 -18.52
C ALA A 15 -4.72 -12.80 -17.12
N ARG A 16 -3.48 -13.26 -17.10
CA ARG A 16 -2.77 -13.62 -15.88
C ARG A 16 -2.68 -12.39 -15.01
N VAL A 17 -3.44 -12.35 -13.91
CA VAL A 17 -3.35 -11.29 -12.89
C VAL A 17 -1.87 -11.18 -12.54
N LYS A 18 -1.25 -10.07 -12.91
CA LYS A 18 0.13 -9.80 -12.58
C LYS A 18 0.17 -9.69 -11.06
N ALA A 19 0.90 -10.61 -10.40
CA ALA A 19 1.03 -10.58 -8.95
C ALA A 19 1.51 -9.20 -8.53
N ALA A 20 0.64 -8.49 -7.81
CA ALA A 20 0.97 -7.21 -7.19
C ALA A 20 2.12 -7.40 -6.18
N PRO A 21 2.93 -6.38 -5.90
CA PRO A 21 3.95 -6.46 -4.87
C PRO A 21 3.32 -6.95 -3.56
N ARG A 22 4.02 -7.87 -2.91
CA ARG A 22 3.56 -8.50 -1.66
C ARG A 22 3.27 -7.45 -0.61
N VAL A 23 2.23 -7.67 0.20
CA VAL A 23 1.88 -6.87 1.36
C VAL A 23 3.12 -6.40 2.10
N GLY A 24 3.26 -5.08 2.26
CA GLY A 24 4.36 -4.49 3.03
C GLY A 24 5.74 -4.53 2.37
N SER A 25 5.86 -4.90 1.08
CA SER A 25 7.17 -4.98 0.40
C SER A 25 7.90 -3.63 0.33
N ASP A 26 7.18 -2.52 0.43
CA ASP A 26 7.71 -1.16 0.44
C ASP A 26 7.51 -0.41 1.78
N MET A 27 6.96 -1.09 2.82
CA MET A 27 6.90 -0.52 4.17
C MET A 27 8.32 -0.36 4.73
N PRO A 28 8.68 0.81 5.27
CA PRO A 28 10.00 1.04 5.85
C PRO A 28 10.35 0.01 6.92
N GLN A 29 11.52 -0.60 6.80
CA GLN A 29 11.98 -1.67 7.71
C GLN A 29 11.94 -1.26 9.19
N MET A 30 12.16 0.01 9.49
CA MET A 30 12.01 0.53 10.85
C MET A 30 10.58 0.32 11.39
N LEU A 31 9.56 0.59 10.60
CA LEU A 31 8.17 0.39 11.00
C LEU A 31 7.83 -1.09 11.14
N VAL A 32 8.40 -1.94 10.28
CA VAL A 32 8.28 -3.41 10.41
C VAL A 32 8.81 -3.86 11.78
N LEU A 33 9.98 -3.35 12.19
CA LEU A 33 10.57 -3.67 13.50
C LEU A 33 9.71 -3.19 14.67
N LEU A 34 9.10 -2.01 14.55
CA LEU A 34 8.25 -1.42 15.59
C LEU A 34 6.83 -2.01 15.61
N ALA A 35 6.36 -2.58 14.49
CA ALA A 35 5.02 -3.17 14.37
C ALA A 35 4.81 -4.40 15.25
N SER A 36 5.89 -5.02 15.76
CA SER A 36 5.82 -6.10 16.74
C SER A 36 5.17 -5.68 18.08
N GLY A 37 5.00 -4.36 18.31
CA GLY A 37 4.51 -3.80 19.58
C GLY A 37 5.54 -3.84 20.72
N GLN A 38 6.71 -4.45 20.50
CA GLN A 38 7.79 -4.46 21.45
C GLN A 38 8.60 -3.17 21.37
N ALA A 39 9.13 -2.70 22.51
CA ALA A 39 10.04 -1.57 22.52
C ALA A 39 11.40 -1.99 21.93
N VAL A 40 11.94 -1.17 21.03
CA VAL A 40 13.26 -1.42 20.41
C VAL A 40 14.15 -0.21 20.67
N THR A 41 15.35 -0.45 21.19
CA THR A 41 16.28 0.63 21.52
C THR A 41 16.83 1.33 20.28
N GLY A 42 17.19 2.61 20.42
CA GLY A 42 17.82 3.37 19.32
C GLY A 42 19.10 2.72 18.77
N PRO A 43 20.03 2.25 19.62
CA PRO A 43 21.19 1.49 19.17
C PRO A 43 20.86 0.21 18.41
N GLU A 44 19.86 -0.54 18.88
CA GLU A 44 19.42 -1.77 18.21
C GLU A 44 18.80 -1.48 16.83
N LEU A 45 17.94 -0.47 16.72
CA LEU A 45 17.39 -0.01 15.43
C LEU A 45 18.53 0.43 14.49
N ALA A 46 19.49 1.21 15.00
CA ALA A 46 20.64 1.66 14.22
C ALA A 46 21.44 0.47 13.65
N SER A 47 21.72 -0.53 14.49
CA SER A 47 22.42 -1.74 14.10
C SER A 47 21.65 -2.56 13.06
N LYS A 48 20.37 -2.84 13.30
CA LYS A 48 19.52 -3.64 12.39
C LYS A 48 19.29 -2.97 11.03
N LEU A 49 19.28 -1.63 11.00
CA LEU A 49 19.05 -0.85 9.79
C LEU A 49 20.32 -0.41 9.08
N GLY A 50 21.50 -0.61 9.68
CA GLY A 50 22.78 -0.16 9.12
C GLY A 50 22.90 1.37 9.04
N VAL A 51 22.28 2.10 9.99
CA VAL A 51 22.26 3.58 10.00
C VAL A 51 22.78 4.14 11.33
N SER A 52 23.04 5.45 11.38
CA SER A 52 23.42 6.11 12.62
C SER A 52 22.24 6.28 13.57
N ARG A 53 22.51 6.40 14.88
CA ARG A 53 21.49 6.72 15.90
C ARG A 53 20.77 8.04 15.60
N ALA A 54 21.49 9.03 15.07
CA ALA A 54 20.90 10.30 14.66
C ALA A 54 19.91 10.12 13.49
N ALA A 55 20.20 9.23 12.54
CA ALA A 55 19.29 8.89 11.45
C ALA A 55 18.03 8.16 11.97
N VAL A 56 18.18 7.24 12.94
CA VAL A 56 17.03 6.61 13.61
C VAL A 56 16.13 7.68 14.23
N TRP A 57 16.69 8.57 15.05
CA TRP A 57 15.93 9.64 15.68
C TRP A 57 15.20 10.51 14.64
N LYS A 58 15.88 10.94 13.59
CA LYS A 58 15.29 11.74 12.50
C LYS A 58 14.12 11.02 11.82
N GLN A 59 14.24 9.71 11.59
CA GLN A 59 13.14 8.92 11.02
C GLN A 59 11.96 8.83 11.98
N ILE A 60 12.19 8.57 13.25
CA ILE A 60 11.13 8.54 14.28
C ILE A 60 10.37 9.88 14.31
N GLU A 61 11.09 11.01 14.31
CA GLU A 61 10.45 12.33 14.28
C GLU A 61 9.65 12.57 12.99
N THR A 62 10.12 12.05 11.86
CA THR A 62 9.38 12.11 10.59
C THR A 62 8.05 11.35 10.69
N TRP A 63 8.05 10.16 11.29
CA TRP A 63 6.85 9.36 11.47
C TRP A 63 5.88 9.98 12.48
N ARG A 64 6.40 10.55 13.57
CA ARG A 64 5.57 11.32 14.52
C ARG A 64 4.87 12.50 13.86
N LYS A 65 5.61 13.27 13.06
CA LYS A 65 5.05 14.39 12.27
C LYS A 65 4.02 13.92 11.24
N ALA A 66 4.16 12.71 10.73
CA ALA A 66 3.17 12.09 9.85
C ALA A 66 1.93 11.56 10.59
N GLY A 67 1.93 11.60 11.92
CA GLY A 67 0.79 11.23 12.75
C GLY A 67 0.86 9.82 13.35
N LEU A 68 1.99 9.13 13.24
CA LEU A 68 2.19 7.87 13.96
C LEU A 68 2.50 8.15 15.44
N ASP A 69 1.76 7.51 16.32
CA ASP A 69 2.02 7.58 17.75
C ASP A 69 3.13 6.60 18.13
N ILE A 70 4.36 7.15 18.24
CA ILE A 70 5.56 6.40 18.62
C ILE A 70 6.01 6.91 19.98
N ALA A 71 5.79 6.10 21.01
CA ALA A 71 6.29 6.36 22.36
C ALA A 71 7.80 6.18 22.41
N SER A 72 8.47 6.96 23.27
CA SER A 72 9.87 6.76 23.65
C SER A 72 10.01 6.66 25.16
N GLY A 73 10.88 5.79 25.60
CA GLY A 73 11.15 5.55 27.02
C GLY A 73 12.51 4.90 27.24
N PRO A 74 12.80 4.52 28.50
CA PRO A 74 14.08 3.85 28.82
C PRO A 74 14.34 2.57 28.03
N GLN A 75 13.28 1.88 27.60
CA GLN A 75 13.34 0.65 26.80
C GLN A 75 13.43 0.90 25.29
N GLY A 76 13.39 2.16 24.84
CA GLY A 76 13.47 2.51 23.43
C GLY A 76 12.18 3.06 22.85
N TYR A 77 11.97 2.83 21.56
CA TYR A 77 10.81 3.28 20.78
C TYR A 77 9.79 2.16 20.62
N ARG A 78 8.51 2.50 20.68
CA ARG A 78 7.40 1.56 20.51
C ARG A 78 6.23 2.28 19.85
N LEU A 79 5.54 1.61 18.91
CA LEU A 79 4.23 2.07 18.44
C LEU A 79 3.22 1.97 19.59
N ALA A 80 2.40 2.99 19.80
CA ALA A 80 1.39 3.00 20.86
C ALA A 80 0.18 2.11 20.52
N GLY A 81 -0.03 1.80 19.24
CA GLY A 81 -1.08 0.92 18.76
C GLY A 81 -0.61 0.02 17.61
N PRO A 82 -1.45 -0.93 17.19
CA PRO A 82 -1.13 -1.79 16.06
C PRO A 82 -0.99 -0.95 14.78
N LEU A 83 -0.06 -1.35 13.93
CA LEU A 83 0.09 -0.82 12.59
C LEU A 83 -0.28 -1.94 11.61
N GLU A 84 -1.42 -1.81 10.97
CA GLU A 84 -1.96 -2.82 10.06
C GLU A 84 -2.02 -2.27 8.63
N PRO A 85 -0.96 -2.43 7.82
CA PRO A 85 -0.99 -2.09 6.41
C PRO A 85 -2.05 -2.89 5.67
N LEU A 86 -2.60 -2.30 4.59
CA LEU A 86 -3.58 -2.98 3.75
C LEU A 86 -2.97 -4.20 3.08
N ASP A 87 -3.68 -5.32 3.18
CA ASP A 87 -3.34 -6.60 2.56
C ASP A 87 -4.25 -6.86 1.36
N VAL A 88 -3.75 -6.53 0.16
CA VAL A 88 -4.52 -6.70 -1.07
C VAL A 88 -4.79 -8.16 -1.43
N GLU A 89 -3.94 -9.10 -0.99
CA GLU A 89 -4.18 -10.53 -1.19
C GLU A 89 -5.36 -11.00 -0.34
N ARG A 90 -5.41 -10.58 0.94
CA ARG A 90 -6.56 -10.85 1.83
C ARG A 90 -7.83 -10.19 1.31
N ILE A 91 -7.75 -8.94 0.85
CA ILE A 91 -8.88 -8.23 0.23
C ILE A 91 -9.37 -9.02 -0.99
N GLY A 92 -8.48 -9.37 -1.91
CA GLY A 92 -8.81 -10.14 -3.10
C GLY A 92 -9.40 -11.52 -2.78
N ALA A 93 -8.86 -12.21 -1.75
CA ALA A 93 -9.35 -13.50 -1.30
C ALA A 93 -10.75 -13.43 -0.69
N ALA A 94 -11.07 -12.34 0.00
CA ALA A 94 -12.37 -12.12 0.63
C ALA A 94 -13.49 -11.78 -0.38
N LEU A 95 -13.14 -11.36 -1.61
CA LEU A 95 -14.13 -11.03 -2.62
C LEU A 95 -14.83 -12.27 -3.17
N PRO A 96 -16.16 -12.21 -3.43
CA PRO A 96 -16.88 -13.23 -4.15
C PRO A 96 -16.22 -13.55 -5.51
N SER A 97 -16.24 -14.80 -5.92
CA SER A 97 -15.55 -15.28 -7.13
C SER A 97 -15.96 -14.53 -8.41
N HIS A 98 -17.23 -14.13 -8.51
CA HIS A 98 -17.74 -13.38 -9.67
C HIS A 98 -17.15 -11.94 -9.73
N LEU A 99 -16.91 -11.29 -8.61
CA LEU A 99 -16.27 -9.97 -8.55
C LEU A 99 -14.76 -10.10 -8.80
N ARG A 100 -14.10 -11.09 -8.18
CA ARG A 100 -12.67 -11.35 -8.38
C ARG A 100 -12.29 -11.55 -9.83
N ARG A 101 -13.14 -12.24 -10.62
CA ARG A 101 -12.90 -12.43 -12.07
C ARG A 101 -13.00 -11.15 -12.90
N ARG A 102 -13.65 -10.11 -12.37
CA ARG A 102 -13.82 -8.82 -13.04
C ARG A 102 -12.74 -7.80 -12.67
N LEU A 103 -11.99 -8.05 -11.60
CA LEU A 103 -10.92 -7.14 -11.19
C LEU A 103 -9.82 -7.05 -12.26
N GLY A 104 -9.39 -5.83 -12.52
CA GLY A 104 -8.19 -5.55 -13.30
C GLY A 104 -6.94 -5.78 -12.48
N THR A 105 -6.50 -4.79 -11.74
CA THR A 105 -5.38 -4.90 -10.80
C THR A 105 -5.82 -4.50 -9.39
N LEU A 106 -5.13 -5.03 -8.39
CA LEU A 106 -5.32 -4.69 -7.00
C LEU A 106 -3.94 -4.45 -6.40
N GLU A 107 -3.58 -3.20 -6.15
CA GLU A 107 -2.22 -2.82 -5.73
C GLU A 107 -2.28 -1.98 -4.47
N ASN A 108 -1.39 -2.24 -3.50
CA ASN A 108 -1.18 -1.40 -2.33
C ASN A 108 0.25 -0.87 -2.31
N HIS A 109 0.39 0.41 -2.02
CA HIS A 109 1.65 1.10 -1.81
C HIS A 109 1.71 1.61 -0.38
N TRP A 110 2.84 1.42 0.29
CA TRP A 110 3.02 2.03 1.60
C TRP A 110 2.87 3.56 1.54
N ARG A 111 3.45 4.17 0.50
CA ARG A 111 3.48 5.63 0.35
C ARG A 111 3.32 6.06 -1.10
N LEU A 112 2.39 6.98 -1.33
CA LEU A 112 2.22 7.69 -2.60
C LEU A 112 2.07 9.19 -2.35
N ASP A 113 2.20 9.98 -3.41
CA ASP A 113 1.70 11.35 -3.43
C ASP A 113 0.17 11.36 -3.30
N SER A 114 -0.51 10.62 -4.20
CA SER A 114 -1.97 10.46 -4.22
C SER A 114 -2.33 9.21 -5.04
N THR A 115 -3.26 8.40 -4.55
CA THR A 115 -3.79 7.24 -5.28
C THR A 115 -4.43 7.64 -6.60
N SER A 116 -5.15 8.78 -6.64
CA SER A 116 -5.75 9.27 -7.88
C SER A 116 -4.71 9.79 -8.88
N SER A 117 -3.63 10.42 -8.42
CA SER A 117 -2.53 10.83 -9.30
C SER A 117 -1.79 9.63 -9.87
N GLU A 118 -1.54 8.60 -9.05
CA GLU A 118 -0.91 7.36 -9.50
C GLU A 118 -1.75 6.64 -10.54
N LEU A 119 -3.05 6.50 -10.27
CA LEU A 119 -3.98 5.89 -11.21
C LEU A 119 -4.04 6.66 -12.53
N ALA A 120 -4.14 7.99 -12.48
CA ALA A 120 -4.18 8.84 -13.68
C ALA A 120 -2.90 8.72 -14.53
N ARG A 121 -1.72 8.63 -13.91
CA ARG A 121 -0.45 8.42 -14.64
C ARG A 121 -0.41 7.11 -15.41
N ARG A 122 -1.13 6.09 -14.97
CA ARG A 122 -1.09 4.72 -15.49
C ARG A 122 -2.35 4.27 -16.21
N ALA A 123 -3.39 5.11 -16.25
CA ALA A 123 -4.74 4.78 -16.71
C ALA A 123 -4.74 4.10 -18.10
N ALA A 124 -3.95 4.59 -19.07
CA ALA A 124 -3.88 4.05 -20.41
C ALA A 124 -3.38 2.59 -20.48
N GLY A 125 -2.66 2.11 -19.46
CA GLY A 125 -2.10 0.76 -19.39
C GLY A 125 -2.77 -0.17 -18.39
N LEU A 126 -3.80 0.30 -17.69
CA LEU A 126 -4.52 -0.47 -16.69
C LEU A 126 -5.87 -0.95 -17.23
N PRO A 127 -6.27 -2.20 -16.94
CA PRO A 127 -7.63 -2.65 -17.24
C PRO A 127 -8.66 -1.98 -16.35
N ASP A 128 -9.92 -1.97 -16.79
CA ASP A 128 -11.05 -1.52 -15.98
C ASP A 128 -11.12 -2.27 -14.64
N LEU A 129 -11.68 -1.64 -13.63
CA LEU A 129 -11.75 -2.15 -12.25
C LEU A 129 -10.36 -2.42 -11.65
N SER A 130 -9.38 -1.59 -12.01
CA SER A 130 -8.09 -1.53 -11.34
C SER A 130 -8.16 -0.61 -10.13
N PHE A 131 -7.64 -1.08 -9.00
CA PHE A 131 -7.61 -0.36 -7.73
C PHE A 131 -6.18 -0.10 -7.29
N VAL A 132 -5.91 1.14 -6.92
CA VAL A 132 -4.66 1.55 -6.28
C VAL A 132 -4.98 2.03 -4.88
N PHE A 133 -4.40 1.36 -3.89
CA PHE A 133 -4.46 1.73 -2.48
C PHE A 133 -3.16 2.38 -2.03
N ALA A 134 -3.21 3.15 -0.96
CA ALA A 134 -2.03 3.63 -0.26
C ALA A 134 -2.27 3.62 1.24
N ASP A 135 -1.29 3.15 2.02
CA ASP A 135 -1.32 3.27 3.47
C ASP A 135 -1.04 4.70 3.92
N TRP A 136 -0.30 5.47 3.12
CA TRP A 136 0.00 6.88 3.39
C TRP A 136 0.05 7.72 2.11
N GLN A 137 -0.78 8.78 2.06
CA GLN A 137 -0.72 9.81 1.01
C GLN A 137 -0.03 11.07 1.55
N GLN A 138 1.02 11.52 0.86
CA GLN A 138 1.76 12.72 1.24
C GLN A 138 1.17 14.01 0.65
N ALA A 139 0.46 13.92 -0.47
CA ALA A 139 -0.16 15.02 -1.18
C ALA A 139 -1.61 14.69 -1.57
N GLY A 140 -2.35 14.10 -0.63
CA GLY A 140 -3.77 13.80 -0.81
C GLY A 140 -4.55 15.07 -1.13
N ARG A 141 -5.50 14.99 -2.08
CA ARG A 141 -6.26 16.14 -2.56
C ARG A 141 -7.71 16.06 -2.08
N GLY A 142 -8.13 17.10 -1.39
CA GLY A 142 -9.52 17.36 -1.09
C GLY A 142 -10.20 18.19 -2.18
N ARG A 143 -11.52 18.33 -2.10
CA ARG A 143 -12.28 19.22 -2.99
C ARG A 143 -11.85 20.67 -2.82
N ARG A 144 -11.90 21.45 -3.92
CA ARG A 144 -11.56 22.88 -3.96
C ARG A 144 -10.10 23.18 -3.59
N GLY A 145 -9.17 22.27 -3.94
CA GLY A 145 -7.74 22.48 -3.69
C GLY A 145 -7.31 22.30 -2.24
N ARG A 146 -8.18 21.81 -1.35
CA ARG A 146 -7.81 21.53 0.04
C ARG A 146 -6.83 20.36 0.11
N GLN A 147 -5.89 20.43 1.03
CA GLN A 147 -5.01 19.32 1.32
C GLN A 147 -5.75 18.28 2.17
N TRP A 148 -5.59 17.01 1.82
CA TRP A 148 -6.07 15.89 2.61
C TRP A 148 -4.90 15.34 3.43
N LEU A 149 -4.99 15.47 4.73
CA LEU A 149 -4.01 14.91 5.67
C LEU A 149 -4.55 13.59 6.21
N SER A 150 -3.72 12.57 6.15
CA SER A 150 -4.05 11.24 6.68
C SER A 150 -2.80 10.63 7.29
N PRO A 151 -2.82 10.27 8.57
CA PRO A 151 -1.74 9.49 9.16
C PRO A 151 -1.57 8.15 8.45
N PRO A 152 -0.34 7.59 8.43
CA PRO A 152 -0.08 6.28 7.82
C PRO A 152 -0.92 5.16 8.45
N ALA A 153 -1.49 4.29 7.62
CA ALA A 153 -2.26 3.09 7.99
C ALA A 153 -3.47 3.34 8.94
N VAL A 154 -4.05 4.56 8.91
CA VAL A 154 -5.22 4.92 9.74
C VAL A 154 -6.50 4.95 8.93
N ASN A 155 -6.41 5.32 7.66
CA ASN A 155 -7.57 5.50 6.79
C ASN A 155 -7.47 4.63 5.54
N LEU A 156 -8.62 4.20 5.03
CA LEU A 156 -8.72 3.55 3.73
C LEU A 156 -8.61 4.60 2.62
N GLN A 157 -7.50 4.58 1.89
CA GLN A 157 -7.19 5.50 0.80
C GLN A 157 -7.04 4.70 -0.50
N PHE A 158 -7.93 4.93 -1.46
CA PHE A 158 -7.85 4.23 -2.74
C PHE A 158 -8.45 5.05 -3.87
N SER A 159 -8.11 4.67 -5.09
CA SER A 159 -8.74 5.11 -6.33
C SER A 159 -9.00 3.91 -7.22
N CYS A 160 -10.04 4.01 -8.04
CA CYS A 160 -10.45 2.97 -8.99
C CYS A 160 -10.55 3.57 -10.39
N LEU A 161 -10.13 2.80 -11.39
CA LEU A 161 -10.35 3.06 -12.81
C LEU A 161 -11.62 2.35 -13.25
#